data_1a8fbd05ea864a722732b2cebfa0642f
#
_entry.id   1a8fbd05ea864a722732b2cebfa0642f
#
_cell.length_a   1.000
_cell.length_b   1.000
_cell.length_c   1.000
_cell.angle_alpha   90.00
_cell.angle_beta   90.00
_cell.angle_gamma   90.00
#
_symmetry.space_group_name_H-M   'P 1'
#
loop_
_entity.id
_entity.type
_entity.pdbx_description
1 polymer ?
#
loop_
_entity_poly.entity_id
_entity_poly.type
_entity_poly.pdbx_seq_one_letter_code
_entity_poly.pdbx_strand_id
1 'polypeptide(L)'
;MASTDVRALFSGDAISADMFDFICGPQIGFGISRATYECQLFPDCVVKIEYDGEYHQNILEWQAWRHVMATELAKWFAPCLFISPCGKILIQKRTKELKRYPEKIPAFFTDTKNNNWGSYKGHPVCHDYGCNLLMEKGMTKAMRKAHWW
;
A
#
# COMPACT_ATOMS: atom_id res chain seq x y z
N MET A 1 22.07 -0.20 -3.41
CA MET A 1 21.24 -0.89 -4.41
C MET A 1 21.33 -0.10 -5.71
N ALA A 2 21.74 -0.74 -6.79
CA ALA A 2 21.63 -0.10 -8.09
C ALA A 2 20.17 0.36 -8.24
N SER A 3 19.98 1.61 -8.65
CA SER A 3 18.66 2.11 -9.05
C SER A 3 18.10 1.12 -10.06
N THR A 4 17.22 0.25 -9.62
CA THR A 4 16.51 -0.61 -10.54
C THR A 4 15.70 0.34 -11.41
N ASP A 5 16.05 0.44 -12.67
CA ASP A 5 15.25 1.19 -13.60
C ASP A 5 13.89 0.52 -13.67
N VAL A 6 12.94 1.08 -12.96
CA VAL A 6 11.57 0.56 -12.89
C VAL A 6 10.97 0.41 -14.28
N ARG A 7 11.39 1.24 -15.24
CA ARG A 7 10.97 1.12 -16.65
C ARG A 7 11.39 -0.21 -17.27
N ALA A 8 12.53 -0.76 -16.85
CA ALA A 8 12.99 -2.05 -17.35
C ALA A 8 12.07 -3.20 -16.97
N LEU A 9 11.34 -3.07 -15.85
CA LEU A 9 10.35 -4.07 -15.41
C LEU A 9 9.17 -4.18 -16.38
N PHE A 10 8.94 -3.18 -17.20
CA PHE A 10 7.85 -3.14 -18.15
C PHE A 10 8.28 -3.45 -19.60
N SER A 11 9.58 -3.52 -19.85
CA SER A 11 10.11 -3.83 -21.18
C SER A 11 10.00 -5.34 -21.45
N GLY A 12 8.89 -5.78 -21.97
CA GLY A 12 8.68 -7.17 -22.39
C GLY A 12 7.53 -7.90 -21.73
N ASP A 13 6.93 -7.36 -20.67
CA ASP A 13 5.79 -7.94 -19.97
C ASP A 13 4.51 -7.09 -20.12
N ALA A 14 3.54 -7.28 -19.27
CA ALA A 14 2.17 -6.77 -19.40
C ALA A 14 2.03 -5.25 -19.61
N ILE A 15 3.06 -4.46 -19.38
CA ILE A 15 3.02 -2.99 -19.55
C ILE A 15 4.35 -2.49 -20.12
N SER A 16 4.29 -1.73 -21.20
CA SER A 16 5.45 -1.06 -21.81
C SER A 16 5.91 0.16 -21.00
N ALA A 17 7.12 0.67 -21.32
CA ALA A 17 7.64 1.91 -20.76
C ALA A 17 6.70 3.11 -21.01
N ASP A 18 6.03 3.14 -22.14
CA ASP A 18 5.02 4.17 -22.46
C ASP A 18 3.83 4.12 -21.53
N MET A 19 3.36 2.92 -21.18
CA MET A 19 2.27 2.73 -20.21
C MET A 19 2.70 3.16 -18.81
N PHE A 20 3.95 2.89 -18.42
CA PHE A 20 4.49 3.41 -17.17
C PHE A 20 4.45 4.94 -17.13
N ASP A 21 4.94 5.60 -18.15
CA ASP A 21 4.92 7.06 -18.25
C ASP A 21 3.50 7.65 -18.29
N PHE A 22 2.53 6.89 -18.80
CA PHE A 22 1.12 7.28 -18.82
C PHE A 22 0.44 7.16 -17.46
N ILE A 23 0.77 6.13 -16.69
CA ILE A 23 0.13 5.83 -15.39
C ILE A 23 0.81 6.58 -14.24
N CYS A 24 2.14 6.64 -14.25
CA CYS A 24 2.94 7.15 -13.15
C CYS A 24 3.35 8.59 -13.35
N GLY A 25 3.00 9.43 -12.39
CA GLY A 25 3.53 10.78 -12.23
C GLY A 25 4.85 10.77 -11.45
N PRO A 26 5.20 11.88 -10.77
CA PRO A 26 6.40 11.97 -9.96
C PRO A 26 6.49 10.87 -8.90
N GLN A 27 7.71 10.40 -8.66
CA GLN A 27 7.98 9.49 -7.56
C GLN A 27 7.86 10.22 -6.23
N ILE A 28 7.12 9.64 -5.29
CA ILE A 28 6.87 10.22 -3.97
C ILE A 28 7.48 9.41 -2.84
N GLY A 29 7.95 8.20 -3.09
CA GLY A 29 8.59 7.36 -2.09
C GLY A 29 9.18 6.10 -2.67
N PHE A 30 10.01 5.44 -1.88
CA PHE A 30 10.56 4.13 -2.19
C PHE A 30 10.95 3.39 -0.93
N GLY A 31 10.96 2.08 -1.00
CA GLY A 31 11.39 1.19 0.07
C GLY A 31 12.23 0.04 -0.48
N ILE A 32 12.39 -1.00 0.34
CA ILE A 32 13.17 -2.19 -0.03
C ILE A 32 12.54 -2.94 -1.20
N SER A 33 11.21 -3.02 -1.22
CA SER A 33 10.48 -3.90 -2.15
C SER A 33 9.82 -3.15 -3.30
N ARG A 34 9.55 -1.86 -3.18
CA ARG A 34 8.75 -1.13 -4.16
C ARG A 34 8.97 0.38 -4.12
N ALA A 35 8.62 1.04 -5.23
CA ALA A 35 8.56 2.48 -5.36
C ALA A 35 7.09 2.94 -5.45
N THR A 36 6.83 4.15 -4.96
CA THR A 36 5.50 4.77 -4.97
C THR A 36 5.54 6.04 -5.82
N TYR A 37 4.55 6.18 -6.67
CA TYR A 37 4.39 7.30 -7.61
C TYR A 37 3.02 7.94 -7.45
N GLU A 38 2.92 9.23 -7.80
CA GLU A 38 1.61 9.83 -8.05
C GLU A 38 0.92 9.11 -9.21
N CYS A 39 -0.39 8.90 -9.11
CA CYS A 39 -1.16 8.29 -10.18
C CYS A 39 -1.70 9.38 -11.12
N GLN A 40 -1.33 9.32 -12.41
CA GLN A 40 -1.84 10.29 -13.40
C GLN A 40 -3.28 10.02 -13.81
N LEU A 41 -3.74 8.77 -13.71
CA LEU A 41 -5.11 8.40 -14.07
C LEU A 41 -6.12 8.82 -13.00
N PHE A 42 -5.70 8.73 -11.74
CA PHE A 42 -6.55 9.04 -10.58
C PHE A 42 -5.77 9.93 -9.62
N PRO A 43 -6.01 11.26 -9.62
CA PRO A 43 -5.25 12.22 -8.81
C PRO A 43 -5.30 11.97 -7.31
N ASP A 44 -6.31 11.26 -6.83
CA ASP A 44 -6.49 10.89 -5.42
C ASP A 44 -5.86 9.54 -5.07
N CYS A 45 -5.06 8.98 -5.96
CA CYS A 45 -4.42 7.69 -5.81
C CYS A 45 -2.89 7.78 -5.93
N VAL A 46 -2.24 6.70 -5.49
CA VAL A 46 -0.83 6.42 -5.71
C VAL A 46 -0.68 5.11 -6.48
N VAL A 47 0.44 4.96 -7.17
CA VAL A 47 0.83 3.73 -7.85
C VAL A 47 2.03 3.15 -7.12
N LYS A 48 1.90 1.92 -6.66
CA LYS A 48 2.99 1.17 -6.01
C LYS A 48 3.50 0.11 -6.97
N ILE A 49 4.77 0.20 -7.30
CA ILE A 49 5.43 -0.69 -8.25
C ILE A 49 6.48 -1.52 -7.54
N GLU A 50 6.31 -2.84 -7.56
CA GLU A 50 7.30 -3.75 -6.98
C GLU A 50 8.50 -3.91 -7.88
N TYR A 51 9.67 -3.96 -7.23
CA TYR A 51 10.92 -4.37 -7.87
C TYR A 51 10.90 -5.88 -8.14
N ASP A 52 11.80 -6.35 -8.96
CA ASP A 52 12.04 -7.78 -9.09
C ASP A 52 12.51 -8.35 -7.75
N GLY A 53 11.90 -9.46 -7.35
CA GLY A 53 12.18 -10.10 -6.08
C GLY A 53 10.99 -10.90 -5.58
N GLU A 54 11.12 -11.48 -4.40
CA GLU A 54 10.15 -12.38 -3.80
C GLU A 54 9.35 -11.71 -2.65
N TYR A 55 9.19 -10.41 -2.69
CA TYR A 55 8.52 -9.68 -1.58
C TYR A 55 7.00 -9.79 -1.63
N HIS A 56 6.40 -9.73 -2.81
CA HIS A 56 4.96 -9.84 -3.05
C HIS A 56 4.10 -8.87 -2.22
N GLN A 57 4.60 -7.69 -1.90
CA GLN A 57 3.93 -6.74 -1.03
C GLN A 57 2.61 -6.23 -1.63
N ASN A 58 2.57 -5.99 -2.95
CA ASN A 58 1.34 -5.57 -3.61
C ASN A 58 0.25 -6.64 -3.51
N ILE A 59 0.60 -7.90 -3.72
CA ILE A 59 -0.32 -9.02 -3.62
C ILE A 59 -0.85 -9.15 -2.19
N LEU A 60 0.03 -9.04 -1.20
CA LEU A 60 -0.34 -9.14 0.22
C LEU A 60 -1.28 -8.00 0.64
N GLU A 61 -1.00 -6.77 0.21
CA GLU A 61 -1.91 -5.64 0.47
C GLU A 61 -3.26 -5.82 -0.22
N TRP A 62 -3.26 -6.25 -1.48
CA TRP A 62 -4.50 -6.53 -2.21
C TRP A 62 -5.34 -7.60 -1.51
N GLN A 63 -4.72 -8.69 -1.07
CA GLN A 63 -5.41 -9.75 -0.35
C GLN A 63 -5.99 -9.25 0.98
N ALA A 64 -5.22 -8.49 1.76
CA ALA A 64 -5.69 -7.91 3.01
C ALA A 64 -6.89 -6.99 2.77
N TRP A 65 -6.80 -6.11 1.78
CA TRP A 65 -7.90 -5.22 1.40
C TRP A 65 -9.15 -6.00 1.00
N ARG A 66 -9.02 -7.02 0.18
CA ARG A 66 -10.14 -7.87 -0.25
C ARG A 66 -10.84 -8.56 0.92
N HIS A 67 -10.10 -8.90 1.96
CA HIS A 67 -10.68 -9.50 3.18
C HIS A 67 -11.49 -8.50 4.00
N VAL A 68 -11.08 -7.25 4.07
CA VAL A 68 -11.68 -6.26 4.97
C VAL A 68 -12.64 -5.29 4.28
N MET A 69 -12.60 -5.14 2.96
CA MET A 69 -13.28 -4.07 2.22
C MET A 69 -14.79 -3.98 2.46
N ALA A 70 -15.44 -5.09 2.75
CA ALA A 70 -16.87 -5.16 3.03
C ALA A 70 -17.19 -5.24 4.54
N THR A 71 -16.23 -4.95 5.39
CA THR A 71 -16.36 -5.04 6.85
C THR A 71 -16.09 -3.70 7.52
N GLU A 72 -16.39 -3.60 8.81
CA GLU A 72 -16.06 -2.42 9.62
C GLU A 72 -14.56 -2.15 9.73
N LEU A 73 -13.72 -3.17 9.54
CA LEU A 73 -12.27 -3.05 9.58
C LEU A 73 -11.69 -2.25 8.40
N ALA A 74 -12.44 -2.12 7.31
CA ALA A 74 -12.01 -1.37 6.14
C ALA A 74 -11.55 0.06 6.46
N LYS A 75 -12.13 0.68 7.47
CA LYS A 75 -11.77 2.04 7.91
C LYS A 75 -10.32 2.20 8.37
N TRP A 76 -9.62 1.11 8.65
CA TRP A 76 -8.22 1.11 9.08
C TRP A 76 -7.22 0.94 7.94
N PHE A 77 -7.70 0.73 6.72
CA PHE A 77 -6.88 0.42 5.55
C PHE A 77 -7.05 1.48 4.47
N ALA A 78 -5.96 1.91 3.87
CA ALA A 78 -6.04 2.69 2.64
C ALA A 78 -6.62 1.80 1.52
N PRO A 79 -7.74 2.19 0.88
CA PRO A 79 -8.39 1.33 -0.11
C PRO A 79 -7.50 1.06 -1.32
N CYS A 80 -7.51 -0.18 -1.79
CA CYS A 80 -6.90 -0.57 -3.06
C CYS A 80 -7.96 -0.58 -4.17
N LEU A 81 -7.62 -0.02 -5.33
CA LEU A 81 -8.53 0.06 -6.48
C LEU A 81 -8.24 -0.99 -7.52
N PHE A 82 -6.98 -1.32 -7.73
CA PHE A 82 -6.53 -2.16 -8.82
C PHE A 82 -5.22 -2.85 -8.49
N ILE A 83 -5.08 -4.09 -8.96
CA ILE A 83 -3.81 -4.80 -9.01
C ILE A 83 -3.62 -5.40 -10.41
N SER A 84 -2.41 -5.31 -10.95
CA SER A 84 -2.08 -5.97 -12.22
C SER A 84 -2.05 -7.49 -12.05
N PRO A 85 -2.29 -8.25 -13.14
CA PRO A 85 -2.28 -9.72 -13.07
C PRO A 85 -0.99 -10.32 -12.51
N CYS A 86 0.16 -9.69 -12.77
CA CYS A 86 1.45 -10.12 -12.23
C CYS A 86 1.72 -9.62 -10.80
N GLY A 87 0.85 -8.79 -10.22
CA GLY A 87 1.02 -8.20 -8.89
C GLY A 87 2.02 -7.05 -8.80
N LYS A 88 2.67 -6.68 -9.89
CA LYS A 88 3.74 -5.65 -9.87
C LYS A 88 3.21 -4.23 -9.69
N ILE A 89 1.95 -3.98 -10.04
CA ILE A 89 1.34 -2.65 -9.99
C ILE A 89 0.12 -2.72 -9.08
N LEU A 90 0.11 -1.86 -8.07
CA LEU A 90 -1.03 -1.65 -7.18
C LEU A 90 -1.43 -0.18 -7.23
N ILE A 91 -2.70 0.09 -7.46
CA ILE A 91 -3.27 1.44 -7.32
C ILE A 91 -4.05 1.50 -6.03
N GLN A 92 -3.67 2.44 -5.17
CA GLN A 92 -4.22 2.60 -3.82
C GLN A 92 -4.63 4.06 -3.59
N LYS A 93 -5.64 4.30 -2.79
CA LYS A 93 -6.01 5.66 -2.39
C LYS A 93 -4.85 6.34 -1.68
N ARG A 94 -4.56 7.59 -2.08
CA ARG A 94 -3.54 8.41 -1.43
C ARG A 94 -4.03 8.87 -0.07
N THR A 95 -3.18 8.73 0.94
CA THR A 95 -3.44 9.24 2.29
C THR A 95 -2.82 10.62 2.47
N LYS A 96 -3.35 11.37 3.42
CA LYS A 96 -2.78 12.64 3.87
C LYS A 96 -1.94 12.40 5.12
N GLU A 97 -1.10 13.35 5.45
CA GLU A 97 -0.33 13.31 6.70
C GLU A 97 -1.27 13.17 7.90
N LEU A 98 -0.91 12.28 8.81
CA LEU A 98 -1.65 12.05 10.03
C LEU A 98 -1.22 13.06 11.08
N LYS A 99 -2.14 13.94 11.48
CA LYS A 99 -1.86 14.98 12.49
C LYS A 99 -1.81 14.44 13.91
N ARG A 100 -2.55 13.39 14.19
CA ARG A 100 -2.63 12.74 15.49
C ARG A 100 -2.71 11.23 15.32
N TYR A 101 -1.77 10.55 15.93
CA TYR A 101 -1.69 9.08 15.88
C TYR A 101 -2.62 8.48 16.94
N PRO A 102 -3.39 7.43 16.62
CA PRO A 102 -4.28 6.78 17.56
C PRO A 102 -3.51 6.05 18.66
N GLU A 103 -4.02 6.05 19.88
CA GLU A 103 -3.43 5.31 20.99
C GLU A 103 -3.58 3.80 20.82
N LYS A 104 -4.70 3.38 20.24
CA LYS A 104 -5.03 1.98 20.00
C LYS A 104 -5.33 1.74 18.54
N ILE A 105 -4.90 0.59 18.06
CA ILE A 105 -5.11 0.11 16.70
C ILE A 105 -5.55 -1.36 16.74
N PRO A 106 -6.15 -1.88 15.66
CA PRO A 106 -6.43 -3.32 15.58
C PRO A 106 -5.19 -4.15 15.86
N ALA A 107 -5.38 -5.21 16.65
CA ALA A 107 -4.28 -6.02 17.17
C ALA A 107 -3.49 -6.76 16.09
N PHE A 108 -4.05 -6.94 14.90
CA PHE A 108 -3.35 -7.57 13.77
C PHE A 108 -2.32 -6.68 13.08
N PHE A 109 -2.35 -5.36 13.26
CA PHE A 109 -1.27 -4.49 12.77
C PHE A 109 -0.05 -4.64 13.65
N THR A 110 1.08 -4.99 13.03
CA THR A 110 2.36 -5.17 13.72
C THR A 110 3.30 -4.00 13.55
N ASP A 111 3.19 -3.29 12.42
CA ASP A 111 4.07 -2.19 12.07
C ASP A 111 3.44 -0.85 12.45
N THR A 112 4.07 -0.17 13.41
CA THR A 112 3.67 1.17 13.88
C THR A 112 4.69 2.24 13.47
N LYS A 113 5.37 2.02 12.36
CA LYS A 113 6.22 3.04 11.76
C LYS A 113 5.37 4.19 11.25
N ASN A 114 5.69 5.41 11.66
CA ASN A 114 4.92 6.61 11.30
C ASN A 114 4.70 6.73 9.78
N ASN A 115 5.71 6.39 9.00
CA ASN A 115 5.65 6.50 7.53
C ASN A 115 4.66 5.54 6.87
N ASN A 116 4.18 4.52 7.59
CA ASN A 116 3.24 3.52 7.06
C ASN A 116 1.77 3.87 7.33
N TRP A 117 1.54 5.00 7.98
CA TRP A 117 0.21 5.46 8.38
C TRP A 117 -0.08 6.86 7.87
N GLY A 118 -1.34 7.11 7.62
CA GLY A 118 -1.84 8.41 7.18
C GLY A 118 -3.31 8.58 7.53
N SER A 119 -3.91 9.62 7.00
CA SER A 119 -5.34 9.92 7.15
C SER A 119 -6.07 9.72 5.82
N TYR A 120 -7.19 9.06 5.87
CA TYR A 120 -8.13 8.91 4.75
C TYR A 120 -9.56 9.15 5.23
N LYS A 121 -10.25 10.10 4.60
CA LYS A 121 -11.61 10.51 5.01
C LYS A 121 -11.73 10.82 6.52
N GLY A 122 -10.69 11.45 7.07
CA GLY A 122 -10.68 11.85 8.47
C GLY A 122 -10.39 10.73 9.47
N HIS A 123 -10.09 9.53 9.03
CA HIS A 123 -9.75 8.38 9.87
C HIS A 123 -8.29 7.97 9.67
N PRO A 124 -7.56 7.60 10.76
CA PRO A 124 -6.22 7.02 10.60
C PRO A 124 -6.30 5.68 9.88
N VAL A 125 -5.44 5.51 8.88
CA VAL A 125 -5.33 4.28 8.09
C VAL A 125 -3.89 3.88 7.91
N CYS A 126 -3.65 2.57 7.85
CA CYS A 126 -2.39 2.03 7.35
C CYS A 126 -2.43 2.04 5.82
N HIS A 127 -1.36 2.52 5.18
CA HIS A 127 -1.20 2.51 3.73
C HIS A 127 -0.05 1.62 3.26
N ASP A 128 0.65 0.98 4.19
CA ASP A 128 1.67 -0.03 3.92
C ASP A 128 1.42 -1.22 4.85
N TYR A 129 0.53 -2.12 4.43
CA TYR A 129 0.02 -3.20 5.27
C TYR A 129 0.21 -4.60 4.67
N GLY A 130 1.17 -4.75 3.76
CA GLY A 130 1.50 -6.08 3.22
C GLY A 130 1.96 -7.07 4.29
N CYS A 131 2.63 -6.59 5.33
CA CYS A 131 3.00 -7.38 6.50
C CYS A 131 2.10 -7.06 7.69
N ASN A 132 1.22 -7.99 8.04
CA ASN A 132 0.33 -7.90 9.20
C ASN A 132 -0.11 -9.31 9.63
N LEU A 133 -0.81 -9.41 10.74
CA LEU A 133 -1.30 -10.68 11.29
C LEU A 133 -2.79 -10.94 11.01
N LEU A 134 -3.40 -10.24 10.06
CA LEU A 134 -4.82 -10.40 9.75
C LEU A 134 -5.18 -11.83 9.39
N MET A 135 -4.35 -12.48 8.59
CA MET A 135 -4.59 -13.85 8.13
C MET A 135 -4.38 -14.87 9.24
N GLU A 136 -3.46 -14.63 10.16
CA GLU A 136 -3.15 -15.53 11.29
C GLU A 136 -4.14 -15.35 12.44
N LYS A 137 -4.48 -14.10 12.78
CA LYS A 137 -5.37 -13.78 13.90
C LYS A 137 -6.85 -13.73 13.53
N GLY A 138 -7.13 -13.68 12.23
CA GLY A 138 -8.47 -13.46 11.71
C GLY A 138 -8.99 -12.04 11.94
N MET A 139 -10.20 -11.78 11.47
CA MET A 139 -10.87 -10.49 11.59
C MET A 139 -11.48 -10.32 12.98
N THR A 140 -10.64 -10.12 13.98
CA THR A 140 -11.08 -9.86 15.34
C THR A 140 -11.27 -8.38 15.60
N LYS A 141 -12.13 -8.04 16.57
CA LYS A 141 -12.28 -6.65 17.05
C LYS A 141 -11.25 -6.29 18.13
N ALA A 142 -10.30 -7.17 18.40
CA ALA A 142 -9.27 -6.94 19.40
C ALA A 142 -8.39 -5.74 19.01
N MET A 143 -8.17 -4.86 20.00
CA MET A 143 -7.32 -3.68 19.87
C MET A 143 -6.08 -3.84 20.72
N ARG A 144 -4.99 -3.19 20.32
CA ARG A 144 -3.77 -3.09 21.11
C ARG A 144 -3.28 -1.66 21.20
N LYS A 145 -2.50 -1.36 22.24
CA LYS A 145 -1.79 -0.09 22.33
C LYS A 145 -0.75 0.00 21.21
N ALA A 146 -0.72 1.12 20.52
CA ALA A 146 0.27 1.39 19.49
C ALA A 146 1.51 2.05 20.08
N HIS A 147 2.68 1.62 19.62
CA HIS A 147 3.97 2.23 19.95
C HIS A 147 4.55 2.82 18.67
N TRP A 148 4.28 4.09 18.44
CA TRP A 148 4.69 4.81 17.22
C TRP A 148 6.18 5.15 17.24
N TRP A 149 6.81 5.05 16.06
CA TRP A 149 8.23 5.37 15.87
C TRP A 149 8.57 5.82 14.45
#